data_fccfaa16839ea3985680c3e57f3c66ce
#
_entry.id   fccfaa16839ea3985680c3e57f3c66ce
#
_cell.length_a   1.000
_cell.length_b   1.000
_cell.length_c   1.000
_cell.angle_alpha   90.00
_cell.angle_beta   90.00
_cell.angle_gamma   90.00
#
_symmetry.space_group_name_H-M   'P 1'
#
loop_
_entity.id
_entity.type
_entity.pdbx_description
1 polymer ?
#
loop_
_entity_poly.entity_id
_entity_poly.type
_entity_poly.pdbx_seq_one_letter_code
_entity_poly.pdbx_strand_id
1 'polypeptide(L)'
;MLILISPAKTLDYQSPLATTRYTQPELLEHSQELIGIARQLSAPQIGKLMGISDKLADLNATRFHDWQPDFTPDNARQAILAFKGDVYTGLRAETFSEADFDFAQQHLRMLSGLYGVLRPLDLMQPYRLEMGIKLENAKGKDLYQYWGDVITDKLNQALKAQGDDIVVNLASAEYFRSVKPKRLEGQLIKPVFLDEKNGKFKVISFYAKKARGLMSRYIIENRLTKPEQLTRFDSEGYFFDADASGNGELVFKRHEQ
;
A
#
# COMPACT_ATOMS: atom_id res chain seq x y z
N MET A 1 7.96 12.58 7.21
CA MET A 1 6.57 12.05 7.11
C MET A 1 6.64 10.60 6.64
N LEU A 2 5.84 9.73 7.23
CA LEU A 2 5.67 8.34 6.80
C LEU A 2 4.41 8.22 5.94
N ILE A 3 4.53 7.76 4.71
CA ILE A 3 3.45 7.65 3.73
C ILE A 3 2.92 6.22 3.74
N LEU A 4 1.61 6.03 3.84
CA LEU A 4 0.96 4.72 3.76
C LEU A 4 0.13 4.63 2.48
N ILE A 5 0.35 3.56 1.69
CA ILE A 5 -0.46 3.25 0.52
C ILE A 5 -0.99 1.81 0.56
N SER A 6 -2.04 1.56 -0.21
CA SER A 6 -2.55 0.22 -0.44
C SER A 6 -1.74 -0.52 -1.49
N PRO A 7 -1.72 -1.86 -1.46
CA PRO A 7 -1.18 -2.68 -2.55
C PRO A 7 -2.12 -2.66 -3.76
N ALA A 8 -1.78 -3.43 -4.78
CA ALA A 8 -2.65 -3.68 -5.92
C ALA A 8 -2.95 -5.17 -6.10
N LYS A 9 -4.09 -5.49 -6.73
CA LYS A 9 -4.46 -6.87 -7.06
C LYS A 9 -3.71 -7.39 -8.27
N THR A 10 -3.36 -6.50 -9.19
CA THR A 10 -2.56 -6.82 -10.37
C THR A 10 -1.09 -6.64 -10.05
N LEU A 11 -0.27 -7.53 -10.57
CA LEU A 11 1.17 -7.56 -10.35
C LEU A 11 1.91 -7.55 -11.69
N ASP A 12 3.10 -6.96 -11.69
CA ASP A 12 4.02 -6.93 -12.83
C ASP A 12 5.35 -7.57 -12.43
N TYR A 13 5.67 -8.69 -13.06
CA TYR A 13 6.93 -9.44 -12.88
C TYR A 13 7.73 -9.51 -14.19
N GLN A 14 7.35 -8.76 -15.23
CA GLN A 14 7.93 -8.85 -16.56
C GLN A 14 8.61 -7.57 -17.03
N SER A 15 8.11 -6.39 -16.65
CA SER A 15 8.69 -5.12 -17.07
C SER A 15 10.13 -4.96 -16.58
N PRO A 16 11.01 -4.26 -17.30
CA PRO A 16 12.36 -3.97 -16.85
C PRO A 16 12.38 -3.33 -15.45
N LEU A 17 13.38 -3.64 -14.64
CA LEU A 17 13.57 -3.06 -13.32
C LEU A 17 14.21 -1.67 -13.45
N ALA A 18 13.66 -0.68 -12.75
CA ALA A 18 14.24 0.66 -12.64
C ALA A 18 15.43 0.69 -11.66
N THR A 19 15.54 -0.29 -10.77
CA THR A 19 16.69 -0.47 -9.89
C THR A 19 16.92 -1.96 -9.62
N THR A 20 18.17 -2.36 -9.42
CA THR A 20 18.53 -3.73 -9.00
C THR A 20 18.69 -3.86 -7.48
N ARG A 21 18.61 -2.75 -6.75
CA ARG A 21 18.68 -2.74 -5.28
C ARG A 21 17.44 -3.39 -4.69
N TYR A 22 17.62 -4.12 -3.61
CA TYR A 22 16.51 -4.77 -2.90
C TYR A 22 16.81 -4.93 -1.40
N THR A 23 15.75 -5.17 -0.65
CA THR A 23 15.77 -5.53 0.77
C THR A 23 14.87 -6.73 1.01
N GLN A 24 15.00 -7.36 2.17
CA GLN A 24 14.12 -8.45 2.58
C GLN A 24 12.95 -7.92 3.41
N PRO A 25 11.74 -8.44 3.22
CA PRO A 25 10.59 -8.07 4.06
C PRO A 25 10.83 -8.43 5.53
N GLU A 26 10.36 -7.59 6.43
CA GLU A 26 10.65 -7.73 7.86
C GLU A 26 9.71 -8.69 8.60
N LEU A 27 8.60 -9.11 7.99
CA LEU A 27 7.53 -9.91 8.60
C LEU A 27 7.33 -11.27 7.90
N LEU A 28 8.40 -11.84 7.32
CA LEU A 28 8.31 -13.09 6.56
C LEU A 28 7.85 -14.30 7.40
N GLU A 29 8.13 -14.35 8.68
CA GLU A 29 7.63 -15.40 9.57
C GLU A 29 6.09 -15.40 9.61
N HIS A 30 5.48 -14.23 9.73
CA HIS A 30 4.03 -14.07 9.65
C HIS A 30 3.48 -14.48 8.27
N SER A 31 4.18 -14.10 7.22
CA SER A 31 3.79 -14.48 5.85
C SER A 31 3.81 -15.99 5.67
N GLN A 32 4.82 -16.65 6.21
CA GLN A 32 4.96 -18.11 6.17
C GLN A 32 3.81 -18.81 6.91
N GLU A 33 3.39 -18.30 8.06
CA GLU A 33 2.22 -18.82 8.78
C GLU A 33 0.95 -18.70 7.93
N LEU A 34 0.69 -17.54 7.33
CA LEU A 34 -0.47 -17.31 6.47
C LEU A 34 -0.45 -18.18 5.20
N ILE A 35 0.71 -18.34 4.60
CA ILE A 35 0.93 -19.25 3.46
C ILE A 35 0.64 -20.69 3.88
N GLY A 36 1.08 -21.12 5.06
CA GLY A 36 0.78 -22.45 5.60
C GLY A 36 -0.73 -22.74 5.69
N ILE A 37 -1.51 -21.74 6.06
CA ILE A 37 -2.98 -21.83 6.08
C ILE A 37 -3.55 -21.85 4.65
N ALA A 38 -3.11 -20.90 3.80
CA ALA A 38 -3.61 -20.77 2.44
C ALA A 38 -3.33 -22.01 1.56
N ARG A 39 -2.22 -22.68 1.77
CA ARG A 39 -1.84 -23.94 1.09
C ARG A 39 -2.79 -25.11 1.35
N GLN A 40 -3.50 -25.09 2.48
CA GLN A 40 -4.46 -26.15 2.81
C GLN A 40 -5.81 -25.97 2.08
N LEU A 41 -6.01 -24.82 1.44
CA LEU A 41 -7.24 -24.52 0.72
C LEU A 41 -7.14 -25.01 -0.73
N SER A 42 -8.16 -25.71 -1.18
CA SER A 42 -8.30 -26.04 -2.62
C SER A 42 -8.62 -24.78 -3.44
N ALA A 43 -8.36 -24.80 -4.74
CA ALA A 43 -8.69 -23.68 -5.61
C ALA A 43 -10.16 -23.24 -5.53
N PRO A 44 -11.18 -24.13 -5.51
CA PRO A 44 -12.56 -23.74 -5.28
C PRO A 44 -12.80 -23.04 -3.93
N GLN A 45 -12.12 -23.48 -2.86
CA GLN A 45 -12.21 -22.83 -1.54
C GLN A 45 -11.61 -21.42 -1.57
N ILE A 46 -10.45 -21.24 -2.26
CA ILE A 46 -9.83 -19.93 -2.49
C ILE A 46 -10.77 -19.04 -3.30
N GLY A 47 -11.36 -19.56 -4.37
CA GLY A 47 -12.34 -18.85 -5.20
C GLY A 47 -13.51 -18.32 -4.39
N LYS A 48 -14.11 -19.17 -3.53
CA LYS A 48 -15.20 -18.79 -2.63
C LYS A 48 -14.76 -17.77 -1.57
N LEU A 49 -13.60 -18.00 -0.95
CA LEU A 49 -13.06 -17.13 0.11
C LEU A 49 -12.78 -15.71 -0.40
N MET A 50 -12.19 -15.58 -1.59
CA MET A 50 -11.78 -14.32 -2.17
C MET A 50 -12.83 -13.69 -3.11
N GLY A 51 -13.88 -14.41 -3.46
CA GLY A 51 -14.89 -13.96 -4.44
C GLY A 51 -14.29 -13.74 -5.83
N ILE A 52 -13.48 -14.69 -6.32
CA ILE A 52 -12.76 -14.60 -7.60
C ILE A 52 -13.13 -15.77 -8.53
N SER A 53 -12.87 -15.59 -9.84
CA SER A 53 -13.11 -16.64 -10.84
C SER A 53 -12.22 -17.85 -10.63
N ASP A 54 -12.64 -19.02 -11.15
CA ASP A 54 -11.89 -20.27 -11.06
C ASP A 54 -10.47 -20.12 -11.59
N LYS A 55 -10.27 -19.47 -12.74
CA LYS A 55 -8.94 -19.17 -13.30
C LYS A 55 -8.04 -18.41 -12.34
N LEU A 56 -8.59 -17.42 -11.62
CA LEU A 56 -7.84 -16.66 -10.62
C LEU A 56 -7.62 -17.47 -9.34
N ALA A 57 -8.54 -18.34 -8.98
CA ALA A 57 -8.42 -19.25 -7.86
C ALA A 57 -7.29 -20.27 -8.08
N ASP A 58 -7.24 -20.89 -9.26
CA ASP A 58 -6.17 -21.79 -9.66
C ASP A 58 -4.80 -21.11 -9.65
N LEU A 59 -4.73 -19.90 -10.23
CA LEU A 59 -3.49 -19.11 -10.23
C LEU A 59 -3.00 -18.81 -8.81
N ASN A 60 -3.90 -18.48 -7.89
CA ASN A 60 -3.50 -18.13 -6.52
C ASN A 60 -3.22 -19.37 -5.67
N ALA A 61 -3.89 -20.50 -5.91
CA ALA A 61 -3.51 -21.79 -5.34
C ALA A 61 -2.08 -22.16 -5.71
N THR A 62 -1.72 -22.03 -7.00
CA THR A 62 -0.35 -22.24 -7.47
C THR A 62 0.64 -21.29 -6.80
N ARG A 63 0.34 -19.99 -6.72
CA ARG A 63 1.19 -19.00 -6.05
C ARG A 63 1.45 -19.33 -4.59
N PHE A 64 0.42 -19.75 -3.85
CA PHE A 64 0.57 -20.15 -2.45
C PHE A 64 1.40 -21.42 -2.31
N HIS A 65 1.24 -22.38 -3.23
CA HIS A 65 2.03 -23.60 -3.24
C HIS A 65 3.51 -23.31 -3.52
N ASP A 66 3.81 -22.47 -4.51
CA ASP A 66 5.17 -22.20 -4.98
C ASP A 66 5.92 -21.19 -4.07
N TRP A 67 5.22 -20.49 -3.20
CA TRP A 67 5.84 -19.51 -2.29
C TRP A 67 6.88 -20.17 -1.38
N GLN A 68 8.04 -19.54 -1.22
CA GLN A 68 9.15 -20.03 -0.38
C GLN A 68 9.72 -18.84 0.43
N PRO A 69 10.26 -19.10 1.65
CA PRO A 69 10.76 -18.04 2.51
C PRO A 69 12.07 -17.39 2.04
N ASP A 70 12.83 -18.08 1.16
CA ASP A 70 14.11 -17.59 0.65
C ASP A 70 13.88 -16.70 -0.58
N PHE A 71 13.79 -15.39 -0.36
CA PHE A 71 13.55 -14.42 -1.43
C PHE A 71 14.86 -14.01 -2.09
N THR A 72 14.89 -14.15 -3.42
CA THR A 72 15.98 -13.71 -4.28
C THR A 72 15.41 -12.92 -5.46
N PRO A 73 16.24 -12.15 -6.20
CA PRO A 73 15.80 -11.51 -7.43
C PRO A 73 15.28 -12.47 -8.51
N ASP A 74 15.60 -13.76 -8.44
CA ASP A 74 15.14 -14.77 -9.39
C ASP A 74 13.69 -15.21 -9.12
N ASN A 75 13.23 -15.15 -7.88
CA ASN A 75 11.89 -15.62 -7.48
C ASN A 75 10.97 -14.51 -6.92
N ALA A 76 11.49 -13.31 -6.76
CA ALA A 76 10.78 -12.20 -6.14
C ALA A 76 11.17 -10.86 -6.80
N ARG A 77 10.35 -9.83 -6.58
CA ARG A 77 10.54 -8.49 -7.15
C ARG A 77 10.30 -7.43 -6.09
N GLN A 78 10.97 -6.28 -6.20
CA GLN A 78 10.73 -5.13 -5.32
C GLN A 78 9.24 -4.75 -5.33
N ALA A 79 8.66 -4.59 -4.15
CA ALA A 79 7.22 -4.38 -3.98
C ALA A 79 6.72 -3.16 -4.76
N ILE A 80 7.45 -2.05 -4.74
CA ILE A 80 7.07 -0.81 -5.45
C ILE A 80 7.04 -0.99 -6.97
N LEU A 81 7.80 -1.93 -7.53
CA LEU A 81 7.87 -2.25 -8.96
C LEU A 81 7.02 -3.46 -9.32
N ALA A 82 6.58 -4.24 -8.34
CA ALA A 82 5.74 -5.42 -8.54
C ALA A 82 4.24 -5.10 -8.55
N PHE A 83 3.78 -4.17 -7.72
CA PHE A 83 2.38 -3.78 -7.71
C PHE A 83 2.02 -2.93 -8.94
N LYS A 84 0.87 -3.23 -9.55
CA LYS A 84 0.35 -2.54 -10.74
C LYS A 84 -1.13 -2.24 -10.58
N GLY A 85 -1.51 -0.98 -10.75
CA GLY A 85 -2.89 -0.49 -10.60
C GLY A 85 -2.92 1.02 -10.43
N ASP A 86 -4.10 1.61 -10.22
CA ASP A 86 -4.31 3.05 -10.28
C ASP A 86 -3.38 3.86 -9.36
N VAL A 87 -3.11 3.38 -8.12
CA VAL A 87 -2.15 4.03 -7.20
C VAL A 87 -0.76 4.05 -7.83
N TYR A 88 -0.31 2.93 -8.37
CA TYR A 88 1.03 2.77 -8.94
C TYR A 88 1.17 3.47 -10.30
N THR A 89 0.08 3.61 -11.06
CA THR A 89 0.02 4.46 -12.25
C THR A 89 0.24 5.95 -11.90
N GLY A 90 -0.25 6.39 -10.75
CA GLY A 90 0.04 7.74 -10.24
C GLY A 90 1.46 7.87 -9.68
N LEU A 91 1.95 6.84 -8.99
CA LEU A 91 3.29 6.82 -8.37
C LEU A 91 4.43 6.77 -9.41
N ARG A 92 4.28 5.96 -10.48
CA ARG A 92 5.26 5.82 -11.58
C ARG A 92 6.68 5.57 -11.11
N ALA A 93 6.85 4.62 -10.19
CA ALA A 93 8.14 4.31 -9.59
C ALA A 93 9.19 3.81 -10.60
N GLU A 94 8.77 3.33 -11.77
CA GLU A 94 9.64 2.95 -12.88
C GLU A 94 10.45 4.14 -13.46
N THR A 95 10.09 5.37 -13.10
CA THR A 95 10.79 6.59 -13.52
C THR A 95 11.58 7.26 -12.39
N PHE A 96 11.65 6.63 -11.21
CA PHE A 96 12.39 7.17 -10.08
C PHE A 96 13.90 7.10 -10.29
N SER A 97 14.60 8.15 -9.83
CA SER A 97 16.05 8.13 -9.64
C SER A 97 16.42 7.27 -8.42
N GLU A 98 17.69 6.90 -8.30
CA GLU A 98 18.19 6.20 -7.11
C GLU A 98 17.97 7.02 -5.82
N ALA A 99 18.07 8.33 -5.88
CA ALA A 99 17.77 9.22 -4.76
C ALA A 99 16.27 9.22 -4.39
N ASP A 100 15.36 9.03 -5.37
CA ASP A 100 13.93 8.85 -5.09
C ASP A 100 13.66 7.52 -4.43
N PHE A 101 14.32 6.45 -4.87
CA PHE A 101 14.24 5.16 -4.19
C PHE A 101 14.77 5.22 -2.76
N ASP A 102 15.86 5.95 -2.49
CA ASP A 102 16.40 6.13 -1.13
C ASP A 102 15.39 6.83 -0.22
N PHE A 103 14.78 7.92 -0.69
CA PHE A 103 13.77 8.63 0.07
C PHE A 103 12.51 7.77 0.25
N ALA A 104 12.03 7.13 -0.81
CA ALA A 104 10.88 6.24 -0.75
C ALA A 104 11.09 5.09 0.23
N GLN A 105 12.27 4.45 0.23
CA GLN A 105 12.60 3.34 1.13
C GLN A 105 12.49 3.73 2.61
N GLN A 106 12.82 4.97 2.94
CA GLN A 106 12.69 5.50 4.28
C GLN A 106 11.26 5.91 4.62
N HIS A 107 10.55 6.53 3.68
CA HIS A 107 9.31 7.29 3.95
C HIS A 107 8.01 6.63 3.44
N LEU A 108 8.07 5.58 2.63
CA LEU A 108 6.88 4.92 2.08
C LEU A 108 6.70 3.52 2.67
N ARG A 109 5.47 3.17 3.00
CA ARG A 109 5.06 1.82 3.42
C ARG A 109 3.83 1.37 2.64
N MET A 110 3.89 0.15 2.11
CA MET A 110 2.75 -0.50 1.45
C MET A 110 2.15 -1.50 2.42
N LEU A 111 0.88 -1.31 2.76
CA LEU A 111 0.13 -2.26 3.59
C LEU A 111 -0.20 -3.51 2.76
N SER A 112 -0.16 -4.68 3.38
CA SER A 112 -0.34 -5.96 2.68
C SER A 112 -1.05 -6.97 3.55
N GLY A 113 -2.02 -7.69 2.97
CA GLY A 113 -2.70 -8.78 3.67
C GLY A 113 -1.77 -9.95 4.01
N LEU A 114 -0.81 -10.25 3.12
CA LEU A 114 0.15 -11.35 3.32
C LEU A 114 1.42 -10.91 4.05
N TYR A 115 1.98 -9.76 3.68
CA TYR A 115 3.28 -9.30 4.19
C TYR A 115 3.17 -8.26 5.32
N GLY A 116 1.95 -7.86 5.71
CA GLY A 116 1.68 -6.84 6.72
C GLY A 116 2.10 -5.45 6.28
N VAL A 117 3.39 -5.15 6.34
CA VAL A 117 4.00 -3.88 5.90
C VAL A 117 5.21 -4.19 5.03
N LEU A 118 5.25 -3.58 3.84
CA LEU A 118 6.39 -3.65 2.92
C LEU A 118 7.03 -2.27 2.76
N ARG A 119 8.36 -2.25 2.70
CA ARG A 119 9.13 -1.11 2.21
C ARG A 119 9.21 -1.19 0.68
N PRO A 120 9.46 -0.08 -0.03
CA PRO A 120 9.54 -0.06 -1.50
C PRO A 120 10.42 -1.12 -2.13
N LEU A 121 11.62 -1.31 -1.60
CA LEU A 121 12.62 -2.23 -2.14
C LEU A 121 12.53 -3.65 -1.56
N ASP A 122 11.59 -3.92 -0.66
CA ASP A 122 11.37 -5.28 -0.15
C ASP A 122 10.96 -6.21 -1.29
N LEU A 123 11.66 -7.33 -1.41
CA LEU A 123 11.31 -8.37 -2.35
C LEU A 123 9.97 -9.00 -1.94
N MET A 124 9.11 -9.26 -2.90
CA MET A 124 7.88 -10.00 -2.69
C MET A 124 7.65 -11.01 -3.79
N GLN A 125 7.17 -12.18 -3.44
CA GLN A 125 6.68 -13.17 -4.39
C GLN A 125 5.21 -12.87 -4.75
N PRO A 126 4.75 -13.30 -5.94
CA PRO A 126 3.38 -13.04 -6.39
C PRO A 126 2.35 -13.64 -5.44
N TYR A 127 1.35 -12.85 -5.09
CA TYR A 127 0.23 -13.28 -4.25
C TYR A 127 -1.02 -12.47 -4.55
N ARG A 128 -2.14 -12.96 -4.05
CA ARG A 128 -3.36 -12.19 -3.86
C ARG A 128 -3.99 -12.59 -2.54
N LEU A 129 -4.03 -11.67 -1.60
CA LEU A 129 -4.67 -11.82 -0.30
C LEU A 129 -4.98 -10.42 0.22
N GLU A 130 -6.20 -9.93 -0.06
CA GLU A 130 -6.65 -8.62 0.39
C GLU A 130 -6.86 -8.61 1.91
N MET A 131 -6.64 -7.45 2.55
CA MET A 131 -6.70 -7.31 4.01
C MET A 131 -8.08 -7.64 4.59
N GLY A 132 -9.14 -7.40 3.84
CA GLY A 132 -10.52 -7.69 4.25
C GLY A 132 -10.93 -9.16 4.16
N ILE A 133 -10.06 -10.06 3.69
CA ILE A 133 -10.35 -11.49 3.54
C ILE A 133 -10.52 -12.15 4.92
N LYS A 134 -11.56 -12.95 5.05
CA LYS A 134 -11.88 -13.72 6.27
C LYS A 134 -11.12 -15.05 6.29
N LEU A 135 -9.80 -14.99 6.25
CA LEU A 135 -8.95 -16.17 6.40
C LEU A 135 -8.89 -16.53 7.88
N GLU A 136 -9.59 -17.58 8.27
CA GLU A 136 -9.58 -18.11 9.64
C GLU A 136 -8.18 -18.60 10.00
N ASN A 137 -7.71 -18.26 11.19
CA ASN A 137 -6.34 -18.49 11.64
C ASN A 137 -6.28 -18.65 13.16
N ALA A 138 -5.13 -19.00 13.71
CA ALA A 138 -4.96 -19.22 15.15
C ALA A 138 -5.24 -17.98 16.03
N LYS A 139 -5.19 -16.77 15.46
CA LYS A 139 -5.43 -15.50 16.18
C LYS A 139 -6.84 -14.95 15.99
N GLY A 140 -7.66 -15.56 15.10
CA GLY A 140 -9.03 -15.12 14.88
C GLY A 140 -9.62 -15.48 13.51
N LYS A 141 -10.69 -14.76 13.13
CA LYS A 141 -11.53 -15.09 11.97
C LYS A 141 -11.13 -14.38 10.68
N ASP A 142 -10.20 -13.42 10.76
CA ASP A 142 -9.81 -12.59 9.63
C ASP A 142 -8.37 -12.07 9.78
N LEU A 143 -7.87 -11.40 8.74
CA LEU A 143 -6.52 -10.86 8.73
C LEU A 143 -6.37 -9.66 9.67
N TYR A 144 -7.41 -8.90 9.99
CA TYR A 144 -7.33 -7.81 10.98
C TYR A 144 -7.01 -8.35 12.38
N GLN A 145 -7.64 -9.49 12.74
CA GLN A 145 -7.33 -10.17 14.01
C GLN A 145 -5.96 -10.83 13.98
N TYR A 146 -5.58 -11.39 12.83
CA TYR A 146 -4.24 -11.98 12.66
C TYR A 146 -3.12 -10.96 12.89
N TRP A 147 -3.20 -9.83 12.20
CA TRP A 147 -2.18 -8.80 12.30
C TRP A 147 -2.22 -8.04 13.62
N GLY A 148 -3.39 -7.91 14.25
CA GLY A 148 -3.52 -7.27 15.57
C GLY A 148 -2.83 -5.92 15.65
N ASP A 149 -1.78 -5.82 16.45
CA ASP A 149 -0.98 -4.60 16.64
C ASP A 149 0.31 -4.60 15.81
N VAL A 150 0.71 -5.73 15.22
CA VAL A 150 2.00 -5.92 14.53
C VAL A 150 2.28 -4.84 13.49
N ILE A 151 1.28 -4.53 12.64
CA ILE A 151 1.42 -3.50 11.60
C ILE A 151 1.68 -2.13 12.23
N THR A 152 0.90 -1.75 13.25
CA THR A 152 1.05 -0.46 13.93
C THR A 152 2.40 -0.32 14.61
N ASP A 153 2.86 -1.37 15.28
CA ASP A 153 4.16 -1.40 15.95
C ASP A 153 5.31 -1.23 14.93
N LYS A 154 5.19 -1.84 13.73
CA LYS A 154 6.16 -1.62 12.64
C LYS A 154 6.15 -0.19 12.10
N LEU A 155 4.98 0.44 11.99
CA LEU A 155 4.87 1.84 11.59
C LEU A 155 5.50 2.77 12.64
N ASN A 156 5.27 2.51 13.93
CA ASN A 156 5.89 3.26 15.02
C ASN A 156 7.42 3.11 15.02
N GLN A 157 7.94 1.91 14.76
CA GLN A 157 9.39 1.70 14.58
C GLN A 157 9.94 2.54 13.41
N ALA A 158 9.20 2.62 12.28
CA ALA A 158 9.62 3.43 11.13
C ALA A 158 9.61 4.93 11.46
N LEU A 159 8.58 5.44 12.15
CA LEU A 159 8.51 6.83 12.61
C LEU A 159 9.69 7.18 13.52
N LYS A 160 9.96 6.33 14.51
CA LYS A 160 11.09 6.51 15.43
C LYS A 160 12.43 6.51 14.70
N ALA A 161 12.62 5.62 13.73
CA ALA A 161 13.86 5.55 12.94
C ALA A 161 14.09 6.81 12.08
N GLN A 162 13.01 7.45 11.62
CA GLN A 162 13.08 8.71 10.86
C GLN A 162 13.25 9.93 11.77
N GLY A 163 12.96 9.83 13.06
CA GLY A 163 12.85 10.97 13.96
C GLY A 163 11.66 11.87 13.62
N ASP A 164 10.57 11.31 13.08
CA ASP A 164 9.38 12.01 12.59
C ASP A 164 8.13 11.51 13.34
N ASP A 165 7.11 12.35 13.40
CA ASP A 165 5.84 12.07 14.06
C ASP A 165 4.62 12.26 13.13
N ILE A 166 4.83 12.33 11.81
CA ILE A 166 3.76 12.55 10.84
C ILE A 166 3.50 11.29 10.00
N VAL A 167 2.24 10.86 9.96
CA VAL A 167 1.76 9.79 9.09
C VAL A 167 0.78 10.34 8.06
N VAL A 168 1.10 10.20 6.79
CA VAL A 168 0.23 10.58 5.67
C VAL A 168 -0.49 9.33 5.17
N ASN A 169 -1.77 9.20 5.49
CA ASN A 169 -2.57 8.05 5.09
C ASN A 169 -3.16 8.24 3.69
N LEU A 170 -2.53 7.58 2.73
CA LEU A 170 -3.00 7.44 1.33
C LEU A 170 -3.50 6.01 1.04
N ALA A 171 -3.62 5.17 2.06
CA ALA A 171 -4.21 3.85 1.94
C ALA A 171 -5.76 3.92 1.91
N SER A 172 -6.38 2.87 1.40
CA SER A 172 -7.84 2.72 1.45
C SER A 172 -8.31 2.42 2.87
N ALA A 173 -9.60 2.65 3.15
CA ALA A 173 -10.19 2.32 4.45
C ALA A 173 -10.01 0.83 4.81
N GLU A 174 -10.10 -0.07 3.82
CA GLU A 174 -9.87 -1.51 4.01
C GLU A 174 -8.48 -1.77 4.59
N TYR A 175 -7.43 -1.23 3.97
CA TYR A 175 -6.06 -1.47 4.43
C TYR A 175 -5.72 -0.68 5.68
N PHE A 176 -6.13 0.57 5.79
CA PHE A 176 -5.85 1.39 6.97
C PHE A 176 -6.55 0.85 8.24
N ARG A 177 -7.64 0.09 8.12
CA ARG A 177 -8.30 -0.58 9.24
C ARG A 177 -7.37 -1.55 10.00
N SER A 178 -6.31 -2.05 9.35
CA SER A 178 -5.28 -2.87 10.00
C SER A 178 -4.35 -2.07 10.94
N VAL A 179 -4.32 -0.76 10.77
CA VAL A 179 -3.60 0.16 11.67
C VAL A 179 -4.51 0.54 12.84
N LYS A 180 -3.94 0.63 14.04
CA LYS A 180 -4.65 1.03 15.26
C LYS A 180 -4.34 2.51 15.56
N PRO A 181 -5.21 3.47 15.17
CA PRO A 181 -4.89 4.90 15.29
C PRO A 181 -4.58 5.35 16.72
N LYS A 182 -5.21 4.72 17.73
CA LYS A 182 -4.96 5.02 19.15
C LYS A 182 -3.58 4.58 19.65
N ARG A 183 -2.90 3.68 18.93
CA ARG A 183 -1.55 3.18 19.24
C ARG A 183 -0.49 3.77 18.31
N LEU A 184 -0.90 4.49 17.28
CA LEU A 184 0.01 5.14 16.35
C LEU A 184 0.68 6.33 17.05
N GLU A 185 2.02 6.34 17.07
CA GLU A 185 2.85 7.35 17.72
C GLU A 185 3.10 8.57 16.81
N GLY A 186 2.15 8.90 15.94
CA GLY A 186 2.28 9.98 14.98
C GLY A 186 0.95 10.68 14.72
N GLN A 187 1.06 11.96 14.35
CA GLN A 187 -0.09 12.74 13.89
C GLN A 187 -0.55 12.21 12.52
N LEU A 188 -1.82 11.82 12.44
CA LEU A 188 -2.41 11.33 11.21
C LEU A 188 -2.89 12.47 10.32
N ILE A 189 -2.38 12.53 9.10
CA ILE A 189 -2.84 13.40 8.03
C ILE A 189 -3.50 12.54 6.96
N LYS A 190 -4.69 12.94 6.53
CA LYS A 190 -5.48 12.19 5.54
C LYS A 190 -5.83 13.08 4.35
N PRO A 191 -5.09 13.00 3.25
CA PRO A 191 -5.50 13.63 2.00
C PRO A 191 -6.78 12.99 1.44
N VAL A 192 -7.72 13.84 1.03
CA VAL A 192 -9.01 13.45 0.43
C VAL A 192 -9.08 14.06 -0.96
N PHE A 193 -9.36 13.26 -1.97
CA PHE A 193 -9.41 13.69 -3.37
C PHE A 193 -10.83 13.63 -3.89
N LEU A 194 -11.34 14.77 -4.35
CA LEU A 194 -12.68 14.94 -4.89
C LEU A 194 -12.61 15.42 -6.33
N ASP A 195 -13.29 14.73 -7.21
CA ASP A 195 -13.42 15.11 -8.62
C ASP A 195 -14.81 15.65 -8.88
N GLU A 196 -14.89 16.71 -9.69
CA GLU A 196 -16.16 17.25 -10.13
C GLU A 196 -16.80 16.33 -11.16
N LYS A 197 -18.09 16.10 -10.98
CA LYS A 197 -18.94 15.41 -11.96
C LYS A 197 -20.36 15.97 -11.87
N ASN A 198 -20.84 16.50 -12.99
CA ASN A 198 -22.17 17.13 -13.07
C ASN A 198 -22.33 18.27 -12.03
N GLY A 199 -21.33 19.13 -11.90
CA GLY A 199 -21.33 20.28 -10.97
C GLY A 199 -21.20 19.92 -9.49
N LYS A 200 -20.84 18.67 -9.14
CA LYS A 200 -20.68 18.24 -7.74
C LYS A 200 -19.34 17.55 -7.53
N PHE A 201 -18.62 17.98 -6.49
CA PHE A 201 -17.39 17.32 -6.06
C PHE A 201 -17.70 16.05 -5.26
N LYS A 202 -17.10 14.94 -5.66
CA LYS A 202 -17.26 13.65 -4.97
C LYS A 202 -16.05 12.74 -5.17
N VAL A 203 -15.90 11.75 -4.31
CA VAL A 203 -14.87 10.71 -4.49
C VAL A 203 -15.24 9.85 -5.69
N ILE A 204 -14.39 9.83 -6.72
CA ILE A 204 -14.48 8.90 -7.85
C ILE A 204 -13.34 7.89 -7.67
N SER A 205 -13.69 6.62 -7.46
CA SER A 205 -12.79 5.59 -6.94
C SER A 205 -11.45 5.48 -7.68
N PHE A 206 -11.47 5.39 -9.02
CA PHE A 206 -10.23 5.23 -9.78
C PHE A 206 -9.40 6.51 -9.83
N TYR A 207 -10.02 7.70 -9.88
CA TYR A 207 -9.32 8.98 -9.80
C TYR A 207 -8.69 9.17 -8.42
N ALA A 208 -9.42 8.88 -7.35
CA ALA A 208 -8.90 8.97 -5.99
C ALA A 208 -7.72 8.01 -5.75
N LYS A 209 -7.75 6.79 -6.32
CA LYS A 209 -6.61 5.87 -6.26
C LYS A 209 -5.39 6.45 -6.99
N LYS A 210 -5.56 6.95 -8.22
CA LYS A 210 -4.47 7.57 -8.97
C LYS A 210 -3.90 8.78 -8.23
N ALA A 211 -4.77 9.65 -7.69
CA ALA A 211 -4.38 10.84 -6.93
C ALA A 211 -3.54 10.51 -5.70
N ARG A 212 -3.84 9.41 -5.00
CA ARG A 212 -2.99 8.91 -3.89
C ARG A 212 -1.58 8.54 -4.37
N GLY A 213 -1.46 7.94 -5.53
CA GLY A 213 -0.17 7.67 -6.16
C GLY A 213 0.56 8.95 -6.56
N LEU A 214 -0.13 9.91 -7.17
CA LEU A 214 0.41 11.22 -7.52
C LEU A 214 0.89 11.99 -6.29
N MET A 215 0.13 12.00 -5.20
CA MET A 215 0.53 12.63 -3.93
C MET A 215 1.76 11.93 -3.35
N SER A 216 1.81 10.59 -3.37
CA SER A 216 2.99 9.85 -2.90
C SER A 216 4.24 10.22 -3.72
N ARG A 217 4.11 10.30 -5.04
CA ARG A 217 5.17 10.75 -5.94
C ARG A 217 5.61 12.18 -5.63
N TYR A 218 4.66 13.10 -5.47
CA TYR A 218 4.93 14.50 -5.15
C TYR A 218 5.74 14.65 -3.86
N ILE A 219 5.37 13.91 -2.81
CA ILE A 219 6.11 13.90 -1.55
C ILE A 219 7.54 13.38 -1.77
N ILE A 220 7.69 12.29 -2.50
CA ILE A 220 8.99 11.63 -2.72
C ILE A 220 9.92 12.51 -3.54
N GLU A 221 9.48 13.00 -4.71
CA GLU A 221 10.32 13.81 -5.60
C GLU A 221 10.74 15.15 -4.99
N ASN A 222 9.87 15.75 -4.18
CA ASN A 222 10.15 17.03 -3.53
C ASN A 222 10.73 16.89 -2.11
N ARG A 223 10.98 15.66 -1.62
CA ARG A 223 11.54 15.40 -0.27
C ARG A 223 10.75 16.08 0.84
N LEU A 224 9.41 16.06 0.74
CA LEU A 224 8.56 16.77 1.68
C LEU A 224 8.58 16.12 3.06
N THR A 225 8.76 16.95 4.09
CA THR A 225 8.83 16.49 5.49
C THR A 225 7.78 17.13 6.39
N LYS A 226 7.04 18.11 5.89
CA LYS A 226 6.04 18.87 6.67
C LYS A 226 4.67 18.84 6.01
N PRO A 227 3.57 18.66 6.78
CA PRO A 227 2.21 18.59 6.25
C PRO A 227 1.77 19.81 5.45
N GLU A 228 2.22 21.02 5.85
CA GLU A 228 1.86 22.27 5.19
C GLU A 228 2.35 22.32 3.74
N GLN A 229 3.42 21.58 3.42
CA GLN A 229 3.95 21.51 2.05
C GLN A 229 3.02 20.75 1.11
N LEU A 230 2.15 19.86 1.65
CA LEU A 230 1.16 19.11 0.86
C LEU A 230 0.09 20.03 0.24
N THR A 231 -0.19 21.17 0.86
CA THR A 231 -1.22 22.12 0.38
C THR A 231 -0.89 22.72 -0.99
N ARG A 232 0.37 22.58 -1.44
CA ARG A 232 0.82 23.04 -2.77
C ARG A 232 0.70 21.98 -3.85
N PHE A 233 0.14 20.81 -3.54
CA PHE A 233 -0.07 19.75 -4.52
C PHE A 233 -1.06 20.18 -5.59
N ASP A 234 -0.65 20.12 -6.86
CA ASP A 234 -1.41 20.56 -8.03
C ASP A 234 -1.39 19.57 -9.21
N SER A 235 -0.82 18.37 -8.99
CA SER A 235 -0.68 17.37 -10.04
C SER A 235 -2.02 17.05 -10.70
N GLU A 236 -2.01 17.01 -12.03
CA GLU A 236 -3.19 16.74 -12.87
C GLU A 236 -4.40 17.65 -12.57
N GLY A 237 -4.14 18.90 -12.15
CA GLY A 237 -5.19 19.91 -11.94
C GLY A 237 -5.91 19.81 -10.60
N TYR A 238 -5.43 19.03 -9.64
CA TYR A 238 -5.90 19.11 -8.26
C TYR A 238 -5.48 20.43 -7.63
N PHE A 239 -6.34 20.96 -6.76
CA PHE A 239 -6.06 22.14 -5.94
C PHE A 239 -6.52 21.90 -4.51
N PHE A 240 -5.83 22.52 -3.56
CA PHE A 240 -6.15 22.43 -2.14
C PHE A 240 -7.35 23.30 -1.80
N ASP A 241 -8.31 22.76 -1.07
CA ASP A 241 -9.48 23.49 -0.57
C ASP A 241 -9.37 23.63 0.97
N ALA A 242 -8.96 24.82 1.40
CA ALA A 242 -8.77 25.12 2.82
C ALA A 242 -10.08 25.09 3.61
N ASP A 243 -11.18 25.56 3.01
CA ASP A 243 -12.49 25.65 3.67
C ASP A 243 -13.12 24.27 3.90
N ALA A 244 -12.79 23.32 3.02
CA ALA A 244 -13.25 21.93 3.15
C ALA A 244 -12.31 21.07 4.01
N SER A 245 -11.15 21.60 4.40
CA SER A 245 -10.11 20.87 5.15
C SER A 245 -10.22 21.13 6.65
N GLY A 246 -9.76 20.17 7.46
CA GLY A 246 -9.73 20.31 8.91
C GLY A 246 -9.60 18.98 9.64
N ASN A 247 -9.30 19.01 10.92
CA ASN A 247 -9.18 17.82 11.77
C ASN A 247 -8.25 16.72 11.23
N GLY A 248 -7.13 17.14 10.60
CA GLY A 248 -6.16 16.21 9.98
C GLY A 248 -6.56 15.77 8.57
N GLU A 249 -7.69 16.16 8.03
CA GLU A 249 -8.04 15.93 6.62
C GLU A 249 -7.61 17.14 5.78
N LEU A 250 -6.92 16.85 4.66
CA LEU A 250 -6.55 17.83 3.63
C LEU A 250 -7.34 17.51 2.37
N VAL A 251 -8.27 18.39 2.00
CA VAL A 251 -9.15 18.17 0.85
C VAL A 251 -8.56 18.79 -0.40
N PHE A 252 -8.45 17.98 -1.43
CA PHE A 252 -8.00 18.37 -2.77
C PHE A 252 -9.15 18.16 -3.75
N LYS A 253 -9.43 19.15 -4.56
CA LYS A 253 -10.51 19.14 -5.57
C LYS A 253 -9.91 19.25 -6.97
N ARG A 254 -10.60 18.65 -7.94
CA ARG A 254 -10.28 18.79 -9.35
C ARG A 254 -11.56 19.00 -10.14
N HIS A 255 -11.58 20.03 -10.99
CA HIS A 255 -12.69 20.29 -11.90
C HIS A 255 -12.82 19.19 -12.95
N GLU A 256 -14.02 19.09 -13.52
CA GLU A 256 -14.32 18.11 -14.58
C GLU A 256 -13.38 18.32 -15.78
N GLN A 257 -12.77 17.21 -16.25
CA GLN A 257 -11.78 17.21 -17.34
C GLN A 257 -12.47 16.90 -18.68
#